data_e399b31cc9501c5dd0ef45481aeb6111
#
_entry.id   e399b31cc9501c5dd0ef45481aeb6111
#
_cell.length_a   1.000
_cell.length_b   1.000
_cell.length_c   1.000
_cell.angle_alpha   90.00
_cell.angle_beta   90.00
_cell.angle_gamma   90.00
#
_symmetry.space_group_name_H-M   'P 1'
#
loop_
_entity.id
_entity.type
_entity.pdbx_description
1 polymer ?
#
loop_
_entity_poly.entity_id
_entity_poly.type
_entity_poly.pdbx_seq_one_letter_code
_entity_poly.pdbx_strand_id
1 'polypeptide(L)'
;PTGATGATGTGVTGATGPTGPTGPTGPTGATGATGAAGNSVECSCVQQMRNILRQIIQLYPQDNVIVAMESGNNASGRPGSLLPAPNTNPNAGLFQLTNNQGVPQEAISICRIASIRISSAIYNNDITYLPAPTPSDTGCGADCQNAIRSYLPVGTTSAAINAGGQTVAQGTVLRSEYGMLVLVGPNNSSPTFVSTCKAEILTK
;
A
#
# COMPACT_ATOMS: atom_id res chain seq x y z
N PRO A 1 -46.48 52.27 90.97
CA PRO A 1 -46.71 52.32 89.53
C PRO A 1 -45.63 51.54 88.76
N THR A 2 -46.06 50.54 88.09
CA THR A 2 -45.19 49.69 87.29
C THR A 2 -45.01 50.35 85.92
N GLY A 3 -43.75 50.55 85.49
CA GLY A 3 -43.41 51.10 84.21
C GLY A 3 -43.75 50.15 83.00
N ALA A 4 -44.14 50.77 81.88
CA ALA A 4 -44.54 50.06 80.69
C ALA A 4 -43.36 49.24 80.11
N THR A 5 -43.67 47.99 79.70
CA THR A 5 -42.73 47.13 79.04
C THR A 5 -42.39 47.63 77.60
N GLY A 6 -41.14 47.79 77.28
CA GLY A 6 -40.71 48.29 76.00
C GLY A 6 -41.05 47.27 74.81
N ALA A 7 -41.39 47.84 73.66
CA ALA A 7 -41.74 47.07 72.47
C ALA A 7 -40.63 46.20 72.00
N THR A 8 -40.93 44.95 71.60
CA THR A 8 -39.97 44.00 70.99
C THR A 8 -39.65 44.46 69.57
N GLY A 9 -38.36 44.70 69.30
CA GLY A 9 -37.89 45.05 67.96
C GLY A 9 -38.00 43.87 67.01
N THR A 10 -38.71 44.06 65.91
CA THR A 10 -38.72 43.07 64.79
C THR A 10 -37.44 43.23 63.99
N GLY A 11 -36.47 42.35 64.26
CA GLY A 11 -35.26 42.25 63.40
C GLY A 11 -35.63 41.66 62.03
N VAL A 12 -35.38 42.39 61.02
CA VAL A 12 -35.45 41.83 59.63
C VAL A 12 -34.23 40.96 59.34
N THR A 13 -34.47 39.77 58.79
CA THR A 13 -33.42 38.87 58.39
C THR A 13 -32.63 39.51 57.25
N GLY A 14 -31.29 39.57 57.35
CA GLY A 14 -30.41 40.14 56.32
C GLY A 14 -30.57 39.38 55.01
N ALA A 15 -30.40 40.07 53.87
CA ALA A 15 -30.47 39.49 52.57
C ALA A 15 -29.38 38.41 52.35
N THR A 16 -29.76 37.33 51.73
CA THR A 16 -28.80 36.23 51.33
C THR A 16 -27.75 36.84 50.42
N GLY A 17 -26.47 36.57 50.68
CA GLY A 17 -25.36 37.03 49.86
C GLY A 17 -25.42 36.46 48.39
N PRO A 18 -24.88 37.19 47.45
CA PRO A 18 -24.85 36.74 46.03
C PRO A 18 -24.12 35.42 45.88
N THR A 19 -24.63 34.58 44.96
CA THR A 19 -23.96 33.32 44.55
C THR A 19 -22.58 33.63 43.97
N GLY A 20 -21.57 32.92 44.41
CA GLY A 20 -20.21 33.09 43.89
C GLY A 20 -20.14 32.80 42.37
N PRO A 21 -19.18 33.40 41.68
CA PRO A 21 -18.99 33.19 40.25
C PRO A 21 -18.69 31.71 39.91
N THR A 22 -19.21 31.24 38.78
CA THR A 22 -18.91 29.90 38.26
C THR A 22 -17.41 29.80 37.97
N GLY A 23 -16.76 28.73 38.39
CA GLY A 23 -15.34 28.49 38.13
C GLY A 23 -15.05 28.41 36.62
N PRO A 24 -13.83 28.74 36.19
CA PRO A 24 -13.43 28.67 34.79
C PRO A 24 -13.56 27.25 34.26
N THR A 25 -13.98 27.13 32.99
CA THR A 25 -14.02 25.85 32.27
C THR A 25 -12.58 25.28 32.19
N GLY A 26 -12.41 24.02 32.53
CA GLY A 26 -11.12 23.35 32.43
C GLY A 26 -10.55 23.39 30.99
N PRO A 27 -9.24 23.34 30.82
CA PRO A 27 -8.63 23.34 29.51
C PRO A 27 -9.09 22.11 28.69
N THR A 28 -9.32 22.32 27.40
CA THR A 28 -9.62 21.25 26.48
C THR A 28 -8.46 20.24 26.49
N GLY A 29 -8.74 18.95 26.61
CA GLY A 29 -7.73 17.90 26.57
C GLY A 29 -6.91 18.01 25.27
N ALA A 30 -5.61 17.72 25.38
CA ALA A 30 -4.73 17.69 24.20
C ALA A 30 -5.28 16.72 23.16
N THR A 31 -5.29 17.14 21.89
CA THR A 31 -5.61 16.24 20.78
C THR A 31 -4.63 15.07 20.82
N GLY A 32 -5.14 13.84 20.78
CA GLY A 32 -4.31 12.65 20.74
C GLY A 32 -3.33 12.74 19.58
N ALA A 33 -2.09 12.27 19.78
CA ALA A 33 -1.10 12.23 18.73
C ALA A 33 -1.68 11.50 17.52
N THR A 34 -1.54 12.09 16.34
CA THR A 34 -1.84 11.39 15.07
C THR A 34 -0.99 10.14 15.05
N GLY A 35 -1.60 8.95 14.94
CA GLY A 35 -0.87 7.71 14.81
C GLY A 35 0.16 7.86 13.69
N ALA A 36 1.37 7.34 13.89
CA ALA A 36 2.36 7.27 12.83
C ALA A 36 1.68 6.68 11.59
N ALA A 37 1.88 7.32 10.42
CA ALA A 37 1.40 6.77 9.16
C ALA A 37 2.08 5.41 8.98
N GLY A 38 1.39 4.33 9.36
CA GLY A 38 1.86 2.98 9.18
C GLY A 38 1.99 2.73 7.69
N ASN A 39 3.11 2.16 7.24
CA ASN A 39 3.19 1.61 5.90
C ASN A 39 2.08 0.55 5.81
N SER A 40 1.05 0.83 5.00
CA SER A 40 0.06 -0.20 4.73
C SER A 40 0.69 -1.28 3.86
N VAL A 41 0.26 -2.52 4.02
CA VAL A 41 0.68 -3.65 3.16
C VAL A 41 0.57 -3.30 1.68
N GLU A 42 -0.48 -2.56 1.30
CA GLU A 42 -0.67 -2.11 -0.08
C GLU A 42 0.44 -1.14 -0.52
N CYS A 43 0.87 -0.21 0.35
CA CYS A 43 2.01 0.66 0.08
C CYS A 43 3.29 -0.14 -0.16
N SER A 44 3.55 -1.14 0.64
CA SER A 44 4.74 -2.00 0.50
C SER A 44 4.74 -2.75 -0.83
N CYS A 45 3.58 -3.28 -1.27
CA CYS A 45 3.44 -3.89 -2.59
C CYS A 45 3.69 -2.90 -3.73
N VAL A 46 3.17 -1.67 -3.61
CA VAL A 46 3.38 -0.63 -4.62
C VAL A 46 4.84 -0.21 -4.68
N GLN A 47 5.51 -0.07 -3.55
CA GLN A 47 6.95 0.22 -3.47
C GLN A 47 7.77 -0.89 -4.13
N GLN A 48 7.45 -2.16 -3.84
CA GLN A 48 8.12 -3.30 -4.45
C GLN A 48 7.90 -3.31 -5.97
N MET A 49 6.67 -3.13 -6.43
CA MET A 49 6.37 -3.04 -7.86
C MET A 49 7.16 -1.90 -8.52
N ARG A 50 7.18 -0.72 -7.92
CA ARG A 50 7.96 0.41 -8.43
C ARG A 50 9.47 0.11 -8.49
N ASN A 51 10.01 -0.57 -7.48
CA ASN A 51 11.40 -1.01 -7.47
C ASN A 51 11.70 -1.95 -8.64
N ILE A 52 10.82 -2.91 -8.90
CA ILE A 52 10.95 -3.83 -10.03
C ILE A 52 10.84 -3.10 -11.37
N LEU A 53 9.87 -2.21 -11.54
CA LEU A 53 9.70 -1.44 -12.78
C LEU A 53 10.94 -0.60 -13.11
N ARG A 54 11.59 0.00 -12.09
CA ARG A 54 12.85 0.73 -12.28
C ARG A 54 13.94 -0.14 -12.86
N GLN A 55 14.07 -1.36 -12.35
CA GLN A 55 15.07 -2.32 -12.80
C GLN A 55 14.71 -2.90 -14.18
N ILE A 56 13.43 -3.15 -14.46
CA ILE A 56 12.98 -3.57 -15.80
C ILE A 56 13.35 -2.53 -16.85
N ILE A 57 13.17 -1.24 -16.60
CA ILE A 57 13.57 -0.16 -17.51
C ILE A 57 15.08 -0.23 -17.82
N GLN A 58 15.90 -0.59 -16.83
CA GLN A 58 17.35 -0.64 -16.98
C GLN A 58 17.86 -1.95 -17.62
N LEU A 59 17.29 -3.08 -17.23
CA LEU A 59 17.78 -4.41 -17.58
C LEU A 59 17.13 -4.96 -18.85
N TYR A 60 15.94 -4.48 -19.22
CA TYR A 60 15.14 -4.98 -20.35
C TYR A 60 14.61 -3.85 -21.25
N PRO A 61 15.44 -2.86 -21.61
CA PRO A 61 14.97 -1.65 -22.30
C PRO A 61 14.39 -1.89 -23.70
N GLN A 62 14.73 -3.01 -24.32
CA GLN A 62 14.31 -3.36 -25.68
C GLN A 62 13.27 -4.48 -25.71
N ASP A 63 13.00 -5.12 -24.57
CA ASP A 63 12.05 -6.21 -24.47
C ASP A 63 10.61 -5.69 -24.42
N ASN A 64 9.68 -6.48 -24.97
CA ASN A 64 8.27 -6.16 -24.83
C ASN A 64 7.76 -6.64 -23.48
N VAL A 65 7.09 -5.77 -22.76
CA VAL A 65 6.43 -6.09 -21.49
C VAL A 65 4.92 -6.10 -21.66
N ILE A 66 4.26 -6.97 -20.93
CA ILE A 66 2.82 -7.05 -20.81
C ILE A 66 2.46 -6.74 -19.36
N VAL A 67 1.70 -5.68 -19.17
CA VAL A 67 1.22 -5.24 -17.85
C VAL A 67 -0.23 -5.65 -17.70
N ALA A 68 -0.52 -6.51 -16.73
CA ALA A 68 -1.89 -6.87 -16.36
C ALA A 68 -2.33 -6.04 -15.15
N MET A 69 -3.54 -5.52 -15.21
CA MET A 69 -4.13 -4.69 -14.17
C MET A 69 -5.18 -5.46 -13.36
N GLU A 70 -5.40 -5.06 -12.13
CA GLU A 70 -6.44 -5.61 -11.25
C GLU A 70 -7.86 -5.49 -11.81
N SER A 71 -8.07 -4.62 -12.80
CA SER A 71 -9.36 -4.46 -13.50
C SER A 71 -9.60 -5.48 -14.61
N GLY A 72 -8.63 -6.37 -14.91
CA GLY A 72 -8.68 -7.27 -16.04
C GLY A 72 -8.19 -6.66 -17.37
N ASN A 73 -7.85 -5.38 -17.40
CA ASN A 73 -7.24 -4.75 -18.57
C ASN A 73 -5.75 -5.10 -18.69
N ASN A 74 -5.25 -5.09 -19.92
CA ASN A 74 -3.84 -5.30 -20.21
C ASN A 74 -3.30 -4.16 -21.08
N ALA A 75 -2.03 -3.83 -20.88
CA ALA A 75 -1.28 -2.92 -21.72
C ALA A 75 0.03 -3.59 -22.14
N SER A 76 0.57 -3.25 -23.31
CA SER A 76 1.83 -3.82 -23.76
C SER A 76 2.67 -2.81 -24.54
N GLY A 77 3.98 -2.94 -24.43
CA GLY A 77 4.92 -2.03 -25.07
C GLY A 77 6.34 -2.26 -24.54
N ARG A 78 7.25 -1.36 -24.87
CA ARG A 78 8.58 -1.34 -24.25
C ARG A 78 8.56 -0.53 -22.96
N PRO A 79 9.39 -0.90 -21.96
CA PRO A 79 9.49 -0.09 -20.74
C PRO A 79 10.05 1.30 -21.07
N GLY A 80 9.32 2.33 -20.69
CA GLY A 80 9.69 3.73 -20.89
C GLY A 80 10.26 4.37 -19.63
N SER A 81 9.45 5.12 -18.92
CA SER A 81 9.88 5.86 -17.72
C SER A 81 8.90 5.75 -16.57
N LEU A 82 9.35 6.13 -15.38
CA LEU A 82 8.49 6.31 -14.20
C LEU A 82 8.14 7.78 -14.02
N LEU A 83 6.86 8.09 -13.88
CA LEU A 83 6.31 9.43 -13.68
C LEU A 83 5.48 9.46 -12.38
N PRO A 84 5.52 10.52 -11.56
CA PRO A 84 6.52 11.59 -11.59
C PRO A 84 7.92 11.08 -11.31
N ALA A 85 8.92 11.91 -11.54
CA ALA A 85 10.32 11.57 -11.29
C ALA A 85 10.52 11.03 -9.85
N PRO A 86 11.48 10.13 -9.61
CA PRO A 86 11.64 9.40 -8.34
C PRO A 86 11.71 10.28 -7.08
N ASN A 87 12.15 11.52 -7.22
CA ASN A 87 12.40 12.42 -6.09
C ASN A 87 11.14 13.11 -5.53
N THR A 88 10.01 13.06 -6.24
CA THR A 88 8.80 13.79 -5.84
C THR A 88 7.79 12.92 -5.10
N ASN A 89 7.70 11.64 -5.40
CA ASN A 89 6.87 10.67 -4.68
C ASN A 89 7.43 9.25 -4.85
N PRO A 90 8.21 8.73 -3.89
CA PRO A 90 8.82 7.42 -4.00
C PRO A 90 7.82 6.25 -3.95
N ASN A 91 6.59 6.49 -3.50
CA ASN A 91 5.63 5.44 -3.18
C ASN A 91 4.49 5.28 -4.20
N ALA A 92 4.39 6.20 -5.16
CA ALA A 92 3.31 6.19 -6.15
C ALA A 92 3.82 6.66 -7.51
N GLY A 93 2.95 6.72 -8.50
CA GLY A 93 3.27 7.27 -9.80
C GLY A 93 2.72 6.44 -10.95
N LEU A 94 3.18 6.79 -12.13
CA LEU A 94 2.80 6.13 -13.36
C LEU A 94 4.02 5.42 -13.97
N PHE A 95 3.76 4.29 -14.60
CA PHE A 95 4.70 3.60 -15.47
C PHE A 95 4.32 3.87 -16.92
N GLN A 96 5.25 4.43 -17.68
CA GLN A 96 5.03 4.77 -19.08
C GLN A 96 5.55 3.66 -19.99
N LEU A 97 4.73 3.24 -20.93
CA LEU A 97 5.10 2.35 -22.02
C LEU A 97 5.43 3.17 -23.27
N THR A 98 6.33 2.64 -24.08
CA THR A 98 6.73 3.24 -25.35
C THR A 98 6.55 2.23 -26.49
N ASN A 99 6.48 2.74 -27.72
CA ASN A 99 6.56 1.91 -28.90
C ASN A 99 8.03 1.54 -29.23
N ASN A 100 8.22 0.86 -30.34
CA ASN A 100 9.56 0.44 -30.80
C ASN A 100 10.51 1.59 -31.18
N GLN A 101 9.97 2.79 -31.38
CA GLN A 101 10.73 4.03 -31.65
C GLN A 101 11.01 4.83 -30.39
N GLY A 102 10.61 4.35 -29.21
CA GLY A 102 10.76 5.06 -27.95
C GLY A 102 9.72 6.17 -27.73
N VAL A 103 8.68 6.25 -28.57
CA VAL A 103 7.62 7.25 -28.41
C VAL A 103 6.64 6.79 -27.33
N PRO A 104 6.35 7.64 -26.32
CA PRO A 104 5.36 7.34 -25.30
C PRO A 104 3.99 6.98 -25.87
N GLN A 105 3.36 5.92 -25.36
CA GLN A 105 2.05 5.44 -25.77
C GLN A 105 1.05 5.51 -24.62
N GLU A 106 1.33 4.84 -23.53
CA GLU A 106 0.42 4.67 -22.41
C GLU A 106 1.13 4.97 -21.10
N ALA A 107 0.39 5.48 -20.12
CA ALA A 107 0.84 5.67 -18.76
C ALA A 107 -0.10 4.92 -17.81
N ILE A 108 0.47 4.00 -17.02
CA ILE A 108 -0.25 3.05 -16.19
C ILE A 108 -0.03 3.40 -14.72
N SER A 109 -1.10 3.48 -13.94
CA SER A 109 -1.01 3.67 -12.49
C SER A 109 -0.34 2.44 -11.85
N ILE A 110 0.81 2.66 -11.18
CA ILE A 110 1.56 1.58 -10.52
C ILE A 110 0.70 0.89 -9.44
N CYS A 111 -0.19 1.64 -8.77
CA CYS A 111 -1.09 1.09 -7.76
C CYS A 111 -2.10 0.09 -8.31
N ARG A 112 -2.33 0.07 -9.63
CA ARG A 112 -3.29 -0.80 -10.30
C ARG A 112 -2.66 -2.00 -10.99
N ILE A 113 -1.35 -2.11 -10.99
CA ILE A 113 -0.62 -3.22 -11.63
C ILE A 113 -0.76 -4.48 -10.78
N ALA A 114 -1.34 -5.53 -11.35
CA ALA A 114 -1.38 -6.86 -10.79
C ALA A 114 -0.11 -7.65 -11.12
N SER A 115 0.33 -7.59 -12.39
CA SER A 115 1.58 -8.21 -12.79
C SER A 115 2.25 -7.48 -13.97
N ILE A 116 3.55 -7.72 -14.13
CA ILE A 116 4.29 -7.36 -15.32
C ILE A 116 5.09 -8.57 -15.81
N ARG A 117 4.90 -8.94 -17.06
CA ARG A 117 5.61 -10.04 -17.73
C ARG A 117 6.55 -9.47 -18.78
N ILE A 118 7.78 -9.96 -18.82
CA ILE A 118 8.75 -9.62 -19.86
C ILE A 118 8.73 -10.74 -20.90
N SER A 119 8.23 -10.44 -22.09
CA SER A 119 8.05 -11.43 -23.14
C SER A 119 9.39 -11.86 -23.71
N SER A 120 9.57 -13.18 -23.85
CA SER A 120 10.74 -13.78 -24.51
C SER A 120 12.11 -13.49 -23.87
N ALA A 121 12.16 -12.80 -22.73
CA ALA A 121 13.38 -12.60 -21.96
C ALA A 121 13.64 -13.75 -20.98
N ILE A 122 14.88 -13.87 -20.52
CA ILE A 122 15.28 -14.76 -19.42
C ILE A 122 15.36 -13.92 -18.14
N TYR A 123 15.00 -14.51 -17.01
CA TYR A 123 15.10 -13.85 -15.73
C TYR A 123 16.56 -13.43 -15.44
N ASN A 124 16.75 -12.16 -15.13
CA ASN A 124 18.05 -11.62 -14.75
C ASN A 124 18.25 -11.70 -13.23
N ASN A 125 19.31 -12.37 -12.79
CA ASN A 125 19.63 -12.55 -11.38
C ASN A 125 20.14 -11.27 -10.67
N ASP A 126 20.45 -10.20 -11.41
CA ASP A 126 20.84 -8.90 -10.85
C ASP A 126 19.63 -8.12 -10.28
N ILE A 127 18.41 -8.61 -10.51
CA ILE A 127 17.20 -8.01 -9.93
C ILE A 127 17.22 -8.15 -8.41
N THR A 128 17.07 -7.02 -7.73
CA THR A 128 17.04 -6.91 -6.28
C THR A 128 15.64 -6.54 -5.78
N TYR A 129 15.32 -7.04 -4.59
CA TYR A 129 14.01 -6.83 -3.96
C TYR A 129 14.15 -5.99 -2.69
N LEU A 130 13.14 -5.19 -2.41
CA LEU A 130 13.07 -4.47 -1.14
C LEU A 130 12.81 -5.47 -0.01
N PRO A 131 13.48 -5.32 1.14
CA PRO A 131 13.18 -6.14 2.31
C PRO A 131 11.78 -5.83 2.86
N ALA A 132 11.28 -6.72 3.71
CA ALA A 132 10.08 -6.42 4.49
C ALA A 132 10.29 -5.13 5.30
N PRO A 133 9.25 -4.30 5.47
CA PRO A 133 9.36 -3.06 6.24
C PRO A 133 9.71 -3.34 7.71
N THR A 134 10.36 -2.36 8.35
CA THR A 134 10.67 -2.40 9.77
C THR A 134 10.07 -1.16 10.44
N PRO A 135 9.11 -1.30 11.38
CA PRO A 135 8.51 -2.55 11.86
C PRO A 135 7.72 -3.29 10.77
N SER A 136 7.60 -4.60 10.93
CA SER A 136 6.84 -5.43 10.00
C SER A 136 5.39 -4.98 9.91
N ASP A 137 4.82 -5.04 8.70
CA ASP A 137 3.39 -4.84 8.53
C ASP A 137 2.63 -5.87 9.38
N THR A 138 1.54 -5.42 9.99
CA THR A 138 0.68 -6.23 10.86
C THR A 138 -0.76 -6.19 10.38
N GLY A 139 -1.55 -7.16 10.85
CA GLY A 139 -2.98 -7.23 10.55
C GLY A 139 -3.30 -8.11 9.33
N CYS A 140 -4.59 -8.19 9.02
CA CYS A 140 -5.12 -9.15 8.03
C CYS A 140 -4.43 -9.08 6.66
N GLY A 141 -4.02 -7.90 6.21
CA GLY A 141 -3.32 -7.74 4.93
C GLY A 141 -1.95 -8.42 4.91
N ALA A 142 -1.17 -8.32 6.00
CA ALA A 142 0.11 -9.00 6.14
C ALA A 142 -0.08 -10.52 6.24
N ASP A 143 -1.09 -10.95 6.96
CA ASP A 143 -1.43 -12.37 7.08
C ASP A 143 -1.85 -12.96 5.74
N CYS A 144 -2.66 -12.25 4.94
CA CYS A 144 -3.01 -12.67 3.57
C CYS A 144 -1.77 -12.80 2.68
N GLN A 145 -0.83 -11.86 2.72
CA GLN A 145 0.41 -11.98 1.96
C GLN A 145 1.26 -13.17 2.40
N ASN A 146 1.36 -13.42 3.72
CA ASN A 146 2.06 -14.57 4.25
C ASN A 146 1.41 -15.88 3.79
N ALA A 147 0.08 -15.95 3.79
CA ALA A 147 -0.67 -17.09 3.30
C ALA A 147 -0.40 -17.37 1.81
N ILE A 148 -0.40 -16.33 0.96
CA ILE A 148 -0.09 -16.45 -0.48
C ILE A 148 1.31 -17.03 -0.68
N ARG A 149 2.32 -16.48 0.01
CA ARG A 149 3.71 -16.94 -0.12
C ARG A 149 3.90 -18.37 0.43
N SER A 150 3.19 -18.71 1.49
CA SER A 150 3.20 -20.08 2.05
C SER A 150 2.51 -21.09 1.15
N TYR A 151 1.44 -20.66 0.46
CA TYR A 151 0.73 -21.53 -0.48
C TYR A 151 1.52 -21.79 -1.77
N LEU A 152 2.27 -20.79 -2.25
CA LEU A 152 3.12 -20.88 -3.45
C LEU A 152 4.60 -20.70 -3.09
N PRO A 153 5.24 -21.67 -2.41
CA PRO A 153 6.66 -21.62 -2.12
C PRO A 153 7.50 -21.68 -3.41
N VAL A 154 8.73 -21.21 -3.32
CA VAL A 154 9.73 -21.31 -4.40
C VAL A 154 9.86 -22.78 -4.84
N GLY A 155 9.87 -23.01 -6.15
CA GLY A 155 9.93 -24.33 -6.77
C GLY A 155 8.56 -24.94 -7.07
N THR A 156 7.43 -24.31 -6.67
CA THR A 156 6.10 -24.77 -7.10
C THR A 156 5.99 -24.67 -8.62
N THR A 157 5.77 -25.82 -9.26
CA THR A 157 5.58 -25.91 -10.72
C THR A 157 4.10 -25.78 -11.08
N SER A 158 3.82 -25.37 -12.31
CA SER A 158 2.45 -25.22 -12.83
C SER A 158 1.57 -24.26 -12.02
N ALA A 159 2.18 -23.38 -11.21
CA ALA A 159 1.44 -22.36 -10.48
C ALA A 159 0.74 -21.41 -11.44
N ALA A 160 -0.51 -21.04 -11.12
CA ALA A 160 -1.23 -19.99 -11.81
C ALA A 160 -1.81 -18.98 -10.80
N ILE A 161 -1.78 -17.70 -11.15
CA ILE A 161 -2.30 -16.61 -10.34
C ILE A 161 -3.28 -15.80 -11.19
N ASN A 162 -4.47 -15.61 -10.67
CA ASN A 162 -5.51 -14.80 -11.29
C ASN A 162 -5.68 -13.48 -10.53
N ALA A 163 -5.96 -12.43 -11.28
CA ALA A 163 -6.36 -11.12 -10.78
C ALA A 163 -7.23 -10.44 -11.84
N GLY A 164 -8.25 -9.68 -11.43
CA GLY A 164 -9.15 -9.00 -12.34
C GLY A 164 -9.88 -9.94 -13.31
N GLY A 165 -10.19 -11.16 -12.89
CA GLY A 165 -10.90 -12.15 -13.70
C GLY A 165 -10.07 -12.82 -14.80
N GLN A 166 -8.73 -12.63 -14.81
CA GLN A 166 -7.83 -13.24 -15.79
C GLN A 166 -6.61 -13.87 -15.12
N THR A 167 -5.98 -14.84 -15.82
CA THR A 167 -4.70 -15.38 -15.39
C THR A 167 -3.59 -14.37 -15.71
N VAL A 168 -3.01 -13.77 -14.66
CA VAL A 168 -1.97 -12.73 -14.77
C VAL A 168 -0.55 -13.30 -14.72
N ALA A 169 -0.39 -14.54 -14.24
CA ALA A 169 0.88 -15.25 -14.24
C ALA A 169 0.66 -16.75 -14.24
N GLN A 170 1.54 -17.47 -14.94
CA GLN A 170 1.58 -18.93 -14.94
C GLN A 170 3.01 -19.43 -15.12
N GLY A 171 3.38 -20.48 -14.40
CA GLY A 171 4.71 -21.09 -14.52
C GLY A 171 5.24 -21.66 -13.21
N THR A 172 6.55 -21.70 -13.09
CA THR A 172 7.25 -22.12 -11.87
C THR A 172 7.55 -20.91 -11.01
N VAL A 173 7.28 -21.00 -9.71
CA VAL A 173 7.62 -19.95 -8.74
C VAL A 173 9.13 -19.93 -8.55
N LEU A 174 9.78 -18.90 -9.08
CA LEU A 174 11.23 -18.69 -8.99
C LEU A 174 11.62 -17.91 -7.73
N ARG A 175 10.82 -16.91 -7.35
CA ARG A 175 11.05 -16.05 -6.17
C ARG A 175 9.76 -15.81 -5.40
N SER A 176 9.91 -15.69 -4.09
CA SER A 176 8.82 -15.38 -3.16
C SER A 176 9.31 -14.32 -2.18
N GLU A 177 9.15 -13.07 -2.56
CA GLU A 177 9.67 -11.91 -1.84
C GLU A 177 8.53 -11.13 -1.16
N TYR A 178 8.86 -10.20 -0.29
CA TYR A 178 7.84 -9.36 0.35
C TYR A 178 7.11 -8.51 -0.70
N GLY A 179 5.80 -8.66 -0.77
CA GLY A 179 4.96 -7.95 -1.74
C GLY A 179 5.01 -8.47 -3.18
N MET A 180 5.81 -9.52 -3.48
CA MET A 180 6.06 -9.95 -4.84
C MET A 180 6.28 -11.46 -4.95
N LEU A 181 5.65 -12.08 -5.95
CA LEU A 181 6.00 -13.41 -6.47
C LEU A 181 6.57 -13.25 -7.87
N VAL A 182 7.53 -14.11 -8.22
CA VAL A 182 8.06 -14.19 -9.58
C VAL A 182 7.84 -15.59 -10.12
N LEU A 183 7.10 -15.68 -11.22
CA LEU A 183 6.88 -16.90 -11.95
C LEU A 183 7.64 -16.85 -13.27
N VAL A 184 8.13 -18.00 -13.69
CA VAL A 184 8.89 -18.15 -14.95
C VAL A 184 8.40 -19.35 -15.73
N GLY A 185 8.54 -19.28 -17.04
CA GLY A 185 8.41 -20.41 -17.96
C GLY A 185 9.63 -21.32 -17.95
N PRO A 186 9.70 -22.30 -18.86
CA PRO A 186 10.86 -23.18 -19.02
C PRO A 186 12.15 -22.38 -19.22
N ASN A 187 13.24 -22.86 -18.63
CA ASN A 187 14.57 -22.21 -18.67
C ASN A 187 14.55 -20.76 -18.16
N ASN A 188 13.73 -20.47 -17.14
CA ASN A 188 13.55 -19.14 -16.56
C ASN A 188 13.10 -18.06 -17.57
N SER A 189 12.40 -18.47 -18.61
CA SER A 189 11.90 -17.57 -19.66
C SER A 189 10.64 -16.81 -19.19
N SER A 190 10.39 -15.69 -19.87
CA SER A 190 9.18 -14.88 -19.70
C SER A 190 8.86 -14.55 -18.23
N PRO A 191 9.82 -14.01 -17.48
CA PRO A 191 9.61 -13.73 -16.05
C PRO A 191 8.41 -12.81 -15.85
N THR A 192 7.55 -13.21 -14.92
CA THR A 192 6.34 -12.50 -14.56
C THR A 192 6.39 -12.12 -13.09
N PHE A 193 6.39 -10.84 -12.81
CA PHE A 193 6.43 -10.24 -11.48
C PHE A 193 5.00 -9.91 -11.05
N VAL A 194 4.52 -10.56 -10.00
CA VAL A 194 3.13 -10.47 -9.53
C VAL A 194 3.08 -9.79 -8.18
N SER A 195 2.28 -8.74 -8.05
CA SER A 195 1.98 -8.12 -6.76
C SER A 195 1.14 -9.07 -5.91
N THR A 196 1.63 -9.44 -4.73
CA THR A 196 0.86 -10.28 -3.81
C THR A 196 -0.38 -9.57 -3.26
N CYS A 197 -0.41 -8.23 -3.28
CA CYS A 197 -1.58 -7.45 -2.87
C CYS A 197 -2.72 -7.47 -3.89
N LYS A 198 -2.47 -7.95 -5.11
CA LYS A 198 -3.46 -8.00 -6.20
C LYS A 198 -3.81 -9.43 -6.63
N ALA A 199 -3.17 -10.43 -6.04
CA ALA A 199 -3.47 -11.84 -6.31
C ALA A 199 -4.82 -12.22 -5.68
N GLU A 200 -5.71 -12.79 -6.48
CA GLU A 200 -7.08 -13.16 -6.08
C GLU A 200 -7.25 -14.67 -5.96
N ILE A 201 -6.87 -15.43 -6.98
CA ILE A 201 -7.02 -16.89 -7.03
C ILE A 201 -5.66 -17.51 -7.34
N LEU A 202 -5.29 -18.51 -6.56
CA LEU A 202 -4.02 -19.21 -6.67
C LEU A 202 -4.28 -20.69 -6.97
N THR A 203 -3.57 -21.22 -7.96
CA THR A 203 -3.63 -22.66 -8.34
C THR A 203 -2.22 -23.22 -8.39
N LYS A 204 -2.05 -24.51 -8.03
CA LYS A 204 -0.79 -25.26 -8.12
C LYS A 204 -1.05 -26.72 -8.48
#